data_330db120a1dd41430954b723780b6ed6
#
_entry.id   330db120a1dd41430954b723780b6ed6
#
_cell.length_a   1.000
_cell.length_b   1.000
_cell.length_c   1.000
_cell.angle_alpha   90.00
_cell.angle_beta   90.00
_cell.angle_gamma   90.00
#
_symmetry.space_group_name_H-M   'P 1'
#
loop_
_entity.id
_entity.type
_entity.pdbx_description
1 polymer ?
#
loop_
_entity_poly.entity_id
_entity_poly.type
_entity_poly.pdbx_seq_one_letter_code
_entity_poly.pdbx_strand_id
1 'polypeptide(L)'
;VDLDLHFALDLENRVYSQEHIDDLVDIYLAELSEMFQFSESTAFPVFIFEKEKINRVPEKNMTKDGLHMIIGIQMGHDAQCILRKRVKEKVAECWGDFPLTNSWDDVFDEGISIGYTNWQLYGSRKPNHMAYGLTRVYKISCDPDDGELINDQGEIDKYLTKGGFKQLSV
;
A
#
# COMPACT_ATOMS: atom_id res chain seq x y z
N VAL A 1 3.99 -2.74 -2.11
CA VAL A 1 3.54 -2.98 -0.72
C VAL A 1 2.24 -3.78 -0.77
N ASP A 2 2.14 -4.81 0.04
CA ASP A 2 0.96 -5.65 0.17
C ASP A 2 0.63 -5.77 1.66
N LEU A 3 -0.56 -5.32 2.07
CA LEU A 3 -1.07 -5.46 3.42
C LEU A 3 -2.20 -6.48 3.44
N ASP A 4 -2.04 -7.57 4.22
CA ASP A 4 -3.05 -8.62 4.43
C ASP A 4 -3.52 -8.59 5.89
N LEU A 5 -4.64 -7.94 6.12
CA LEU A 5 -5.24 -7.75 7.44
C LEU A 5 -6.21 -8.90 7.75
N HIS A 6 -6.00 -9.60 8.85
CA HIS A 6 -6.88 -10.67 9.32
C HIS A 6 -7.62 -10.24 10.58
N PHE A 7 -8.90 -10.57 10.61
CA PHE A 7 -9.80 -10.26 11.71
C PHE A 7 -10.64 -11.48 12.08
N ALA A 8 -11.32 -11.42 13.21
CA ALA A 8 -12.32 -12.41 13.58
C ALA A 8 -13.46 -12.47 12.53
N LEU A 9 -14.11 -13.63 12.39
CA LEU A 9 -15.12 -13.87 11.35
C LEU A 9 -16.36 -12.98 11.50
N ASP A 10 -16.66 -12.52 12.71
CA ASP A 10 -17.81 -11.66 13.03
C ASP A 10 -17.62 -10.19 12.58
N LEU A 11 -16.41 -9.80 12.15
CA LEU A 11 -16.19 -8.47 11.58
C LEU A 11 -16.98 -8.30 10.28
N GLU A 12 -17.86 -7.31 10.24
CA GLU A 12 -18.77 -7.07 9.11
C GLU A 12 -18.34 -5.91 8.22
N ASN A 13 -17.54 -5.00 8.73
CA ASN A 13 -17.15 -3.78 8.02
C ASN A 13 -15.64 -3.60 8.03
N ARG A 14 -15.14 -2.86 7.04
CA ARG A 14 -13.74 -2.44 6.96
C ARG A 14 -13.35 -1.62 8.19
N VAL A 15 -12.19 -1.91 8.75
CA VAL A 15 -11.67 -1.22 9.95
C VAL A 15 -10.90 0.05 9.56
N TYR A 16 -10.06 -0.02 8.54
CA TYR A 16 -9.28 1.14 8.14
C TYR A 16 -10.12 2.14 7.32
N SER A 17 -9.80 3.41 7.48
CA SER A 17 -10.43 4.56 6.83
C SER A 17 -9.48 5.22 5.83
N GLN A 18 -9.92 6.33 5.23
CA GLN A 18 -9.09 7.21 4.43
C GLN A 18 -7.88 7.72 5.24
N GLU A 19 -8.10 8.18 6.47
CA GLU A 19 -7.04 8.71 7.34
C GLU A 19 -5.92 7.70 7.56
N HIS A 20 -6.26 6.42 7.78
CA HIS A 20 -5.24 5.35 7.92
C HIS A 20 -4.41 5.17 6.65
N ILE A 21 -5.03 5.32 5.47
CA ILE A 21 -4.30 5.22 4.19
C ILE A 21 -3.38 6.44 4.02
N ASP A 22 -3.85 7.63 4.38
CA ASP A 22 -3.05 8.86 4.34
C ASP A 22 -1.85 8.73 5.29
N ASP A 23 -2.06 8.30 6.55
CA ASP A 23 -0.99 8.00 7.51
C ASP A 23 0.02 6.99 6.95
N LEU A 24 -0.47 5.92 6.31
CA LEU A 24 0.41 4.91 5.70
C LEU A 24 1.30 5.52 4.62
N VAL A 25 0.73 6.35 3.75
CA VAL A 25 1.49 7.04 2.69
C VAL A 25 2.51 7.97 3.32
N ASP A 26 2.12 8.79 4.29
CA ASP A 26 3.02 9.74 4.96
C ASP A 26 4.17 9.04 5.69
N ILE A 27 3.91 7.92 6.37
CA ILE A 27 4.96 7.10 7.01
C ILE A 27 5.95 6.59 5.96
N TYR A 28 5.46 6.10 4.80
CA TYR A 28 6.34 5.65 3.72
C TYR A 28 7.19 6.79 3.16
N LEU A 29 6.62 7.97 2.95
CA LEU A 29 7.32 9.14 2.43
C LEU A 29 8.39 9.64 3.42
N ALA A 30 8.06 9.71 4.70
CA ALA A 30 9.00 10.07 5.75
C ALA A 30 10.20 9.11 5.80
N GLU A 31 9.94 7.78 5.78
CA GLU A 31 11.02 6.79 5.78
C GLU A 31 11.86 6.81 4.50
N LEU A 32 11.25 7.11 3.35
CA LEU A 32 11.98 7.30 2.10
C LEU A 32 12.90 8.53 2.16
N SER A 33 12.42 9.64 2.71
CA SER A 33 13.23 10.87 2.91
C SER A 33 14.39 10.65 3.88
N GLU A 34 14.21 9.80 4.89
CA GLU A 34 15.28 9.37 5.80
C GLU A 34 16.35 8.49 5.11
N MET A 35 15.94 7.68 4.13
CA MET A 35 16.82 6.71 3.47
C MET A 35 17.52 7.26 2.24
N PHE A 36 16.93 8.24 1.56
CA PHE A 36 17.38 8.75 0.27
C PHE A 36 17.34 10.27 0.22
N GLN A 37 18.25 10.84 -0.56
CA GLN A 37 18.17 12.25 -0.93
C GLN A 37 17.40 12.41 -2.24
N PHE A 38 16.39 13.25 -2.23
CA PHE A 38 15.59 13.57 -3.40
C PHE A 38 16.00 14.95 -3.96
N SER A 39 15.87 15.11 -5.27
CA SER A 39 16.10 16.40 -5.93
C SER A 39 14.77 17.16 -6.05
N GLU A 40 14.83 18.48 -6.20
CA GLU A 40 13.65 19.33 -6.46
C GLU A 40 12.84 18.89 -7.70
N SER A 41 13.47 18.20 -8.66
CA SER A 41 12.78 17.66 -9.83
C SER A 41 12.14 16.28 -9.57
N THR A 42 12.26 15.72 -8.39
CA THR A 42 11.68 14.42 -8.06
C THR A 42 10.16 14.52 -8.05
N ALA A 43 9.52 13.69 -8.85
CA ALA A 43 8.07 13.53 -8.84
C ALA A 43 7.70 12.10 -9.23
N PHE A 44 6.80 11.47 -8.47
CA PHE A 44 6.29 10.13 -8.76
C PHE A 44 4.88 9.93 -8.21
N PRO A 45 4.09 9.01 -8.78
CA PRO A 45 2.79 8.67 -8.22
C PRO A 45 2.89 7.61 -7.11
N VAL A 46 1.91 7.63 -6.22
CA VAL A 46 1.56 6.49 -5.35
C VAL A 46 0.15 6.04 -5.67
N PHE A 47 -0.03 4.75 -5.92
CA PHE A 47 -1.30 4.15 -6.26
C PHE A 47 -1.78 3.25 -5.13
N ILE A 48 -3.04 3.41 -4.73
CA ILE A 48 -3.70 2.54 -3.75
C ILE A 48 -4.76 1.70 -4.44
N PHE A 49 -4.71 0.41 -4.18
CA PHE A 49 -5.67 -0.54 -4.69
C PHE A 49 -6.34 -1.26 -3.52
N GLU A 50 -7.67 -1.31 -3.58
CA GLU A 50 -8.49 -1.95 -2.56
C GLU A 50 -9.52 -2.88 -3.21
N LYS A 51 -9.97 -3.86 -2.46
CA LYS A 51 -11.18 -4.62 -2.82
C LYS A 51 -12.40 -3.82 -2.41
N GLU A 52 -13.48 -3.95 -3.17
CA GLU A 52 -14.74 -3.27 -2.89
C GLU A 52 -15.29 -3.61 -1.48
N LYS A 53 -15.10 -4.87 -1.05
CA LYS A 53 -15.60 -5.38 0.23
C LYS A 53 -14.56 -6.25 0.91
N ILE A 54 -14.68 -6.36 2.23
CA ILE A 54 -13.96 -7.35 3.03
C ILE A 54 -14.30 -8.77 2.55
N ASN A 55 -13.38 -9.70 2.74
CA ASN A 55 -13.52 -11.09 2.33
C ASN A 55 -13.72 -12.00 3.55
N ARG A 56 -14.95 -12.48 3.77
CA ARG A 56 -15.24 -13.44 4.84
C ARG A 56 -14.85 -14.85 4.39
N VAL A 57 -14.10 -15.55 5.22
CA VAL A 57 -13.56 -16.90 4.97
C VAL A 57 -14.01 -17.85 6.08
N PRO A 58 -15.29 -18.30 6.07
CA PRO A 58 -15.89 -19.09 7.15
C PRO A 58 -15.12 -20.39 7.44
N GLU A 59 -14.58 -21.04 6.42
CA GLU A 59 -13.80 -22.28 6.54
C GLU A 59 -12.50 -22.10 7.33
N LYS A 60 -12.01 -20.86 7.45
CA LYS A 60 -10.83 -20.49 8.25
C LYS A 60 -11.19 -19.72 9.52
N ASN A 61 -12.49 -19.53 9.78
CA ASN A 61 -13.02 -18.74 10.89
C ASN A 61 -12.40 -17.33 10.98
N MET A 62 -12.26 -16.67 9.82
CA MET A 62 -11.66 -15.34 9.73
C MET A 62 -12.31 -14.45 8.68
N THR A 63 -12.11 -13.16 8.83
CA THR A 63 -12.35 -12.14 7.82
C THR A 63 -11.01 -11.55 7.38
N LYS A 64 -10.83 -11.36 6.08
CA LYS A 64 -9.65 -10.75 5.48
C LYS A 64 -10.00 -9.43 4.82
N ASP A 65 -9.15 -8.46 5.00
CA ASP A 65 -9.14 -7.21 4.24
C ASP A 65 -7.69 -6.84 3.91
N GLY A 66 -7.49 -5.75 3.22
CA GLY A 66 -6.15 -5.27 2.94
C GLY A 66 -6.12 -4.37 1.71
N LEU A 67 -4.94 -3.86 1.44
CA LEU A 67 -4.68 -2.98 0.31
C LEU A 67 -3.34 -3.30 -0.34
N HIS A 68 -3.23 -2.96 -1.61
CA HIS A 68 -1.97 -2.90 -2.33
C HIS A 68 -1.58 -1.44 -2.54
N MET A 69 -0.29 -1.14 -2.38
CA MET A 69 0.24 0.18 -2.70
C MET A 69 1.45 0.04 -3.63
N ILE A 70 1.43 0.79 -4.72
CA ILE A 70 2.58 0.92 -5.62
C ILE A 70 3.15 2.33 -5.47
N ILE A 71 4.41 2.42 -5.09
CA ILE A 71 5.17 3.66 -5.03
C ILE A 71 5.99 3.75 -6.32
N GLY A 72 5.84 4.83 -7.08
CA GLY A 72 6.38 4.99 -8.44
C GLY A 72 7.89 5.27 -8.49
N ILE A 73 8.66 4.70 -7.56
CA ILE A 73 10.14 4.73 -7.57
C ILE A 73 10.70 3.32 -7.63
N GLN A 74 11.88 3.18 -8.22
CA GLN A 74 12.59 1.90 -8.28
C GLN A 74 13.68 1.86 -7.21
N MET A 75 13.74 0.75 -6.46
CA MET A 75 14.79 0.49 -5.50
C MET A 75 15.13 -1.00 -5.43
N GLY A 76 16.37 -1.30 -5.03
CA GLY A 76 16.81 -2.69 -4.84
C GLY A 76 16.07 -3.39 -3.69
N HIS A 77 16.04 -4.72 -3.73
CA HIS A 77 15.34 -5.53 -2.72
C HIS A 77 15.82 -5.27 -1.29
N ASP A 78 17.11 -5.09 -1.09
CA ASP A 78 17.66 -4.81 0.25
C ASP A 78 17.08 -3.51 0.83
N ALA A 79 17.00 -2.45 0.01
CA ALA A 79 16.37 -1.20 0.42
C ALA A 79 14.87 -1.36 0.70
N GLN A 80 14.16 -2.15 -0.11
CA GLN A 80 12.74 -2.47 0.13
C GLN A 80 12.54 -3.22 1.46
N CYS A 81 13.43 -4.16 1.80
CA CYS A 81 13.38 -4.89 3.08
C CYS A 81 13.61 -3.96 4.28
N ILE A 82 14.58 -3.05 4.18
CA ILE A 82 14.84 -2.05 5.23
C ILE A 82 13.64 -1.13 5.39
N LEU A 83 13.13 -0.59 4.29
CA LEU A 83 11.95 0.28 4.29
C LEU A 83 10.73 -0.43 4.91
N ARG A 84 10.43 -1.66 4.47
CA ARG A 84 9.35 -2.48 5.03
C ARG A 84 9.46 -2.60 6.55
N LYS A 85 10.66 -2.91 7.07
CA LYS A 85 10.88 -3.08 8.51
C LYS A 85 10.58 -1.80 9.28
N ARG A 86 11.11 -0.67 8.83
CA ARG A 86 10.94 0.64 9.48
C ARG A 86 9.49 1.09 9.47
N VAL A 87 8.84 1.00 8.30
CA VAL A 87 7.42 1.38 8.15
C VAL A 87 6.52 0.47 8.98
N LYS A 88 6.75 -0.85 8.98
CA LYS A 88 5.96 -1.80 9.78
C LYS A 88 5.96 -1.43 11.26
N GLU A 89 7.11 -1.06 11.83
CA GLU A 89 7.23 -0.66 13.23
C GLU A 89 6.36 0.58 13.52
N LYS A 90 6.42 1.61 12.68
CA LYS A 90 5.63 2.84 12.83
C LYS A 90 4.13 2.61 12.62
N VAL A 91 3.75 1.85 11.61
CA VAL A 91 2.34 1.52 11.36
C VAL A 91 1.76 0.69 12.51
N ALA A 92 2.53 -0.24 13.08
CA ALA A 92 2.11 -1.01 14.25
C ALA A 92 1.82 -0.12 15.47
N GLU A 93 2.54 0.98 15.63
CA GLU A 93 2.27 1.98 16.67
C GLU A 93 1.01 2.80 16.36
N CYS A 94 0.86 3.28 15.12
CA CYS A 94 -0.29 4.11 14.73
C CYS A 94 -1.61 3.32 14.67
N TRP A 95 -1.57 2.07 14.20
CA TRP A 95 -2.75 1.22 14.02
C TRP A 95 -2.88 0.15 15.11
N GLY A 96 -2.24 0.36 16.28
CA GLY A 96 -2.18 -0.60 17.37
C GLY A 96 -3.53 -1.06 17.93
N ASP A 97 -4.59 -0.24 17.76
CA ASP A 97 -5.95 -0.55 18.20
C ASP A 97 -6.74 -1.44 17.20
N PHE A 98 -6.15 -1.80 16.06
CA PHE A 98 -6.82 -2.72 15.14
C PHE A 98 -6.99 -4.11 15.77
N PRO A 99 -8.20 -4.69 15.72
CA PRO A 99 -8.47 -6.02 16.27
C PRO A 99 -7.93 -7.13 15.35
N LEU A 100 -6.63 -7.06 15.03
CA LEU A 100 -5.96 -8.01 14.17
C LEU A 100 -5.85 -9.38 14.84
N THR A 101 -5.96 -10.43 14.04
CA THR A 101 -5.71 -11.82 14.46
C THR A 101 -4.39 -12.38 13.92
N ASN A 102 -3.73 -11.67 13.03
CA ASN A 102 -2.38 -11.98 12.56
C ASN A 102 -1.36 -10.95 13.09
N SER A 103 -0.09 -11.32 13.00
CA SER A 103 1.02 -10.45 13.41
C SER A 103 1.28 -9.35 12.40
N TRP A 104 1.93 -8.26 12.83
CA TRP A 104 2.36 -7.21 11.91
C TRP A 104 3.37 -7.70 10.87
N ASP A 105 4.13 -8.76 11.16
CA ASP A 105 5.01 -9.40 10.17
C ASP A 105 4.21 -10.10 9.06
N ASP A 106 3.05 -10.67 9.40
CA ASP A 106 2.15 -11.29 8.43
C ASP A 106 1.31 -10.25 7.67
N VAL A 107 1.01 -9.09 8.31
CA VAL A 107 0.29 -7.98 7.65
C VAL A 107 1.11 -7.43 6.49
N PHE A 108 2.40 -7.18 6.70
CA PHE A 108 3.29 -6.71 5.64
C PHE A 108 3.93 -7.89 4.91
N ASP A 109 3.41 -8.32 3.75
CA ASP A 109 3.96 -9.47 3.00
C ASP A 109 5.43 -9.22 2.60
N GLU A 110 6.32 -9.98 3.22
CA GLU A 110 7.76 -9.92 2.95
C GLU A 110 8.11 -10.41 1.55
N GLY A 111 7.34 -11.35 1.02
CA GLY A 111 7.57 -11.95 -0.30
C GLY A 111 7.62 -10.92 -1.43
N ILE A 112 6.89 -9.81 -1.29
CA ILE A 112 6.92 -8.69 -2.23
C ILE A 112 8.28 -7.97 -2.17
N SER A 113 8.78 -7.68 -0.96
CA SER A 113 10.02 -6.92 -0.77
C SER A 113 11.27 -7.71 -1.22
N ILE A 114 11.28 -9.02 -1.02
CA ILE A 114 12.39 -9.90 -1.45
C ILE A 114 12.24 -10.40 -2.89
N GLY A 115 11.13 -10.08 -3.58
CA GLY A 115 10.90 -10.41 -4.98
C GLY A 115 10.58 -11.89 -5.26
N TYR A 116 10.19 -12.66 -4.27
CA TYR A 116 9.80 -14.07 -4.47
C TYR A 116 8.34 -14.28 -4.87
N THR A 117 7.50 -13.27 -4.64
CA THR A 117 6.08 -13.33 -4.94
C THR A 117 5.75 -12.54 -6.18
N ASN A 118 5.15 -13.20 -7.18
CA ASN A 118 4.58 -12.50 -8.32
C ASN A 118 3.33 -11.74 -7.88
N TRP A 119 3.36 -10.43 -8.04
CA TRP A 119 2.24 -9.58 -7.70
C TRP A 119 1.14 -9.62 -8.74
N GLN A 120 -0.11 -9.53 -8.30
CA GLN A 120 -1.24 -9.44 -9.20
C GLN A 120 -1.27 -8.05 -9.84
N LEU A 121 -1.23 -8.01 -11.16
CA LEU A 121 -1.39 -6.78 -11.92
C LEU A 121 -2.80 -6.19 -11.72
N TYR A 122 -2.93 -4.89 -11.94
CA TYR A 122 -4.22 -4.20 -11.90
C TYR A 122 -5.29 -4.92 -12.73
N GLY A 123 -6.47 -5.10 -12.15
CA GLY A 123 -7.61 -5.78 -12.80
C GLY A 123 -7.51 -7.29 -12.84
N SER A 124 -6.39 -7.91 -12.44
CA SER A 124 -6.32 -9.36 -12.29
C SER A 124 -6.98 -9.80 -10.97
N ARG A 125 -7.44 -11.04 -10.93
CA ARG A 125 -8.03 -11.63 -9.72
C ARG A 125 -7.73 -13.12 -9.61
N LYS A 126 -7.59 -13.61 -8.40
CA LYS A 126 -7.59 -15.05 -8.13
C LYS A 126 -8.99 -15.62 -8.42
N PRO A 127 -9.11 -16.89 -8.86
CA PRO A 127 -10.43 -17.51 -9.01
C PRO A 127 -11.29 -17.34 -7.75
N ASN A 128 -12.55 -16.95 -7.93
CA ASN A 128 -13.52 -16.71 -6.86
C ASN A 128 -13.20 -15.54 -5.88
N HIS A 129 -12.22 -14.70 -6.21
CA HIS A 129 -11.90 -13.50 -5.43
C HIS A 129 -12.28 -12.22 -6.20
N MET A 130 -12.53 -11.14 -5.46
CA MET A 130 -12.68 -9.81 -6.03
C MET A 130 -11.33 -9.30 -6.53
N ALA A 131 -11.35 -8.54 -7.63
CA ALA A 131 -10.17 -7.81 -8.09
C ALA A 131 -9.88 -6.62 -7.17
N TYR A 132 -8.60 -6.25 -7.10
CA TYR A 132 -8.21 -4.96 -6.55
C TYR A 132 -8.49 -3.85 -7.57
N GLY A 133 -9.27 -2.85 -7.18
CA GLY A 133 -9.53 -1.64 -7.96
C GLY A 133 -8.62 -0.50 -7.52
N LEU A 134 -8.24 0.36 -8.44
CA LEU A 134 -7.56 1.62 -8.11
C LEU A 134 -8.55 2.54 -7.40
N THR A 135 -8.27 2.88 -6.15
CA THR A 135 -9.17 3.70 -5.33
C THR A 135 -8.61 5.08 -5.03
N ARG A 136 -7.27 5.23 -5.03
CA ARG A 136 -6.60 6.52 -4.78
C ARG A 136 -5.32 6.63 -5.56
N VAL A 137 -4.98 7.87 -5.88
CA VAL A 137 -3.69 8.26 -6.45
C VAL A 137 -3.18 9.47 -5.68
N TYR A 138 -1.92 9.43 -5.28
CA TYR A 138 -1.21 10.59 -4.76
C TYR A 138 -0.13 11.00 -5.76
N LYS A 139 0.10 12.29 -5.87
CA LYS A 139 1.22 12.89 -6.60
C LYS A 139 2.25 13.30 -5.58
N ILE A 140 3.40 12.70 -5.65
CA ILE A 140 4.51 13.01 -4.74
C ILE A 140 5.47 13.92 -5.46
N SER A 141 5.90 14.96 -4.76
CA SER A 141 6.95 15.87 -5.20
C SER A 141 7.90 16.15 -4.03
N CYS A 142 9.10 16.63 -4.34
CA CYS A 142 10.06 17.06 -3.34
C CYS A 142 9.84 18.56 -3.07
N ASP A 143 9.70 18.93 -1.79
CA ASP A 143 9.65 20.33 -1.39
C ASP A 143 11.03 20.99 -1.65
N PRO A 144 11.08 22.11 -2.39
CA PRO A 144 12.35 22.76 -2.71
C PRO A 144 13.00 23.44 -1.49
N ASP A 145 12.25 23.75 -0.44
CA ASP A 145 12.74 24.49 0.71
C ASP A 145 13.47 23.59 1.72
N ASP A 146 12.96 22.39 1.99
CA ASP A 146 13.52 21.45 2.98
C ASP A 146 13.90 20.11 2.42
N GLY A 147 13.49 19.76 1.18
CA GLY A 147 13.80 18.50 0.51
C GLY A 147 12.91 17.34 0.97
N GLU A 148 11.87 17.60 1.73
CA GLU A 148 10.92 16.57 2.16
C GLU A 148 9.99 16.15 1.01
N LEU A 149 9.49 14.92 1.08
CA LEU A 149 8.47 14.44 0.14
C LEU A 149 7.09 14.85 0.62
N ILE A 150 6.39 15.61 -0.23
CA ILE A 150 5.01 16.04 0.01
C ILE A 150 4.06 15.32 -0.92
N ASN A 151 2.84 15.07 -0.46
CA ASN A 151 1.80 14.42 -1.23
C ASN A 151 0.64 15.37 -1.55
N ASP A 152 0.15 15.28 -2.78
CA ASP A 152 -1.08 15.89 -3.24
C ASP A 152 -2.02 14.83 -3.79
N GLN A 153 -3.33 15.04 -3.63
CA GLN A 153 -4.31 14.13 -4.19
C GLN A 153 -4.25 14.14 -5.73
N GLY A 154 -4.08 12.96 -6.33
CA GLY A 154 -4.05 12.77 -7.78
C GLY A 154 -5.43 12.47 -8.37
N GLU A 155 -5.55 12.62 -9.67
CA GLU A 155 -6.77 12.32 -10.42
C GLU A 155 -6.76 10.86 -10.88
N ILE A 156 -7.68 10.05 -10.37
CA ILE A 156 -7.82 8.61 -10.69
C ILE A 156 -8.11 8.42 -12.18
N ASP A 157 -9.01 9.21 -12.75
CA ASP A 157 -9.49 9.06 -14.13
C ASP A 157 -8.36 9.15 -15.17
N LYS A 158 -7.29 9.89 -14.86
CA LYS A 158 -6.11 9.97 -15.71
C LYS A 158 -5.46 8.60 -15.93
N TYR A 159 -5.51 7.71 -14.94
CA TYR A 159 -4.87 6.39 -14.96
C TYR A 159 -5.82 5.28 -15.43
N LEU A 160 -7.12 5.51 -15.44
CA LEU A 160 -8.12 4.56 -15.97
C LEU A 160 -8.26 4.63 -17.52
N THR A 161 -7.35 5.33 -18.19
CA THR A 161 -7.26 5.39 -19.65
C THR A 161 -6.38 4.26 -20.20
N LYS A 162 -6.51 3.97 -21.51
CA LYS A 162 -5.70 2.96 -22.21
C LYS A 162 -4.17 3.17 -22.05
N GLY A 163 -3.72 4.44 -21.93
CA GLY A 163 -2.32 4.80 -21.67
C GLY A 163 -1.92 4.66 -20.21
N GLY A 164 -2.83 5.00 -19.30
CA GLY A 164 -2.62 4.90 -17.85
C GLY A 164 -2.52 3.45 -17.36
N PHE A 165 -3.25 2.50 -17.96
CA PHE A 165 -3.14 1.08 -17.62
C PHE A 165 -1.72 0.52 -17.75
N LYS A 166 -0.90 1.05 -18.65
CA LYS A 166 0.50 0.65 -18.77
C LYS A 166 1.34 1.04 -17.55
N GLN A 167 1.01 2.16 -16.90
CA GLN A 167 1.70 2.61 -15.68
C GLN A 167 1.29 1.79 -14.46
N LEU A 168 0.08 1.22 -14.46
CA LEU A 168 -0.43 0.37 -13.39
C LEU A 168 0.00 -1.11 -13.51
N SER A 169 0.69 -1.46 -14.60
CA SER A 169 1.05 -2.84 -14.95
C SER A 169 2.56 -3.10 -14.92
N VAL A 170 3.34 -2.18 -14.35
CA VAL A 170 4.82 -2.27 -14.33
C VAL A 170 5.30 -2.94 -13.05
#